data_3060796dbe4a97593e27fda55375e9a0
#
_entry.id   3060796dbe4a97593e27fda55375e9a0
#
_cell.length_a   1.000
_cell.length_b   1.000
_cell.length_c   1.000
_cell.angle_alpha   90.00
_cell.angle_beta   90.00
_cell.angle_gamma   90.00
#
_symmetry.space_group_name_H-M   'P 1'
#
loop_
_entity.id
_entity.type
_entity.pdbx_description
1 polymer ?
#
loop_
_entity_poly.entity_id
_entity_poly.type
_entity_poly.pdbx_seq_one_letter_code
_entity_poly.pdbx_strand_id
1 'polypeptide(L)'
;MRTPLRSAFVMMACVTLLATARPAAADDGPTLYKQLCASCHDSGAGRAPTRDVLQAMTPEQVLTAMERGAMLSMAAGRTGVERRAIAEFVTGKTFSEPLSTIPPPQAMCKPAAGEFANPLTGPMWNGWGANTQNTRYQNGANAGLPASDVPKLKLKWAFGFPGELSADGQPSIAGGRVFVGTQSGTVYALSAETGCVHWTFRAESAVRAAITIARLDSGRYVAFVGDRAANVYALDAGNGGIIWKSHVDDHPFARVTASPTFHNGRLYVGVASGEETAGAVAEYECCTFRGSLVVLDAATGSRVWKTYTIEEPQRRATNRVGTQMWGPSGAPIWSSPAIDVQKNVVYVTTGNNYSGPASDRSDAFVAFDLASGKILWSRQMTASDDWNTACRLTDQTNCTNKDAPDFDFASPPILVSLPNGRRALVAGQKSGMVHALDPDRDGQIIWQQRVGKGGINGGVQWGSAADASNVYVALSDLARFAVPNSQATTPDPEAGGGMFAMNLETGKRVWDTPPPRACRTRDRCSPAQSAAVSGIPGIIFSGSIDGHLRAYSTADGSIVWDVDTVQTYKTVNGTPGNGGSLNVGGPAVSGGTLIVNSGYVQNGMPGNVLLAYSVDGK
;
A
#
# COMPACT_ATOMS: atom_id res chain seq x y z
N MET A 1 -65.68 -27.18 47.18
CA MET A 1 -65.13 -25.85 47.34
C MET A 1 -63.68 -25.89 46.88
N ARG A 2 -63.41 -25.45 45.65
CA ARG A 2 -62.06 -25.35 45.10
C ARG A 2 -61.87 -23.93 44.52
N THR A 3 -60.99 -23.18 45.12
CA THR A 3 -60.60 -21.82 44.71
C THR A 3 -59.59 -21.89 43.57
N PRO A 4 -59.66 -21.05 42.52
CA PRO A 4 -58.65 -21.01 41.46
C PRO A 4 -57.53 -20.01 41.78
N LEU A 5 -56.27 -20.46 41.64
CA LEU A 5 -55.10 -19.62 41.64
C LEU A 5 -55.07 -18.74 40.37
N ARG A 6 -54.90 -17.44 40.55
CA ARG A 6 -54.60 -16.48 39.50
C ARG A 6 -53.08 -16.43 39.30
N SER A 7 -52.61 -16.86 38.14
CA SER A 7 -51.22 -16.65 37.71
C SER A 7 -51.04 -15.22 37.15
N ALA A 8 -50.21 -14.44 37.79
CA ALA A 8 -49.79 -13.13 37.29
C ALA A 8 -48.62 -13.33 36.33
N PHE A 9 -48.79 -12.99 35.04
CA PHE A 9 -47.73 -12.87 34.06
C PHE A 9 -47.00 -11.54 34.27
N VAL A 10 -45.74 -11.58 34.72
CA VAL A 10 -44.83 -10.44 34.71
C VAL A 10 -44.20 -10.37 33.31
N MET A 11 -44.59 -9.37 32.54
CA MET A 11 -43.96 -9.01 31.28
C MET A 11 -42.65 -8.30 31.57
N MET A 12 -41.55 -9.02 31.40
CA MET A 12 -40.20 -8.45 31.48
C MET A 12 -39.88 -7.78 30.16
N ALA A 13 -39.97 -6.45 30.10
CA ALA A 13 -39.56 -5.67 28.94
C ALA A 13 -38.02 -5.71 28.81
N CYS A 14 -37.54 -6.47 27.85
CA CYS A 14 -36.13 -6.45 27.43
C CYS A 14 -35.87 -5.11 26.69
N VAL A 15 -35.29 -4.13 27.38
CA VAL A 15 -34.73 -2.93 26.75
C VAL A 15 -33.42 -3.34 26.10
N THR A 16 -33.45 -3.58 24.82
CA THR A 16 -32.24 -3.73 23.99
C THR A 16 -31.55 -2.37 23.89
N LEU A 17 -30.51 -2.15 24.69
CA LEU A 17 -29.56 -1.06 24.47
C LEU A 17 -28.85 -1.33 23.14
N LEU A 18 -29.26 -0.65 22.08
CA LEU A 18 -28.48 -0.47 20.88
C LEU A 18 -27.23 0.35 21.25
N ALA A 19 -26.15 -0.34 21.56
CA ALA A 19 -24.84 0.27 21.61
C ALA A 19 -24.49 0.75 20.20
N THR A 20 -24.71 2.05 19.93
CA THR A 20 -24.14 2.70 18.74
C THR A 20 -22.63 2.66 18.89
N ALA A 21 -21.97 1.80 18.14
CA ALA A 21 -20.51 1.83 17.99
C ALA A 21 -20.14 3.23 17.50
N ARG A 22 -19.53 4.04 18.36
CA ARG A 22 -18.90 5.29 17.93
C ARG A 22 -17.73 4.89 17.02
N PRO A 23 -17.59 5.53 15.84
CA PRO A 23 -16.36 5.38 15.07
C PRO A 23 -15.19 5.77 15.97
N ALA A 24 -14.06 5.06 15.85
CA ALA A 24 -12.83 5.43 16.54
C ALA A 24 -12.59 6.93 16.28
N ALA A 25 -12.61 7.72 17.32
CA ALA A 25 -12.38 9.15 17.19
C ALA A 25 -10.95 9.31 16.68
N ALA A 26 -10.77 10.03 15.56
CA ALA A 26 -9.46 10.53 15.20
C ALA A 26 -8.88 11.24 16.44
N ASP A 27 -7.60 11.02 16.75
CA ASP A 27 -6.95 11.67 17.88
C ASP A 27 -7.23 13.16 17.83
N ASP A 28 -7.61 13.73 18.97
CA ASP A 28 -7.98 15.14 19.03
C ASP A 28 -6.75 16.05 18.83
N GLY A 29 -6.99 17.29 18.41
CA GLY A 29 -5.92 18.25 18.14
C GLY A 29 -4.93 18.42 19.32
N PRO A 30 -5.38 18.51 20.59
CA PRO A 30 -4.52 18.56 21.77
C PRO A 30 -3.56 17.38 21.88
N THR A 31 -4.08 16.15 21.76
CA THR A 31 -3.29 14.91 21.86
C THR A 31 -2.24 14.84 20.76
N LEU A 32 -2.65 15.08 19.52
CA LEU A 32 -1.75 15.09 18.36
C LEU A 32 -0.67 16.18 18.48
N TYR A 33 -1.04 17.38 18.90
CA TYR A 33 -0.08 18.47 19.12
C TYR A 33 0.96 18.08 20.17
N LYS A 34 0.52 17.55 21.32
CA LYS A 34 1.42 17.12 22.39
C LYS A 34 2.42 16.07 21.92
N GLN A 35 1.98 15.11 21.11
CA GLN A 35 2.81 14.02 20.63
C GLN A 35 3.81 14.46 19.56
N LEU A 36 3.42 15.37 18.66
CA LEU A 36 4.14 15.63 17.41
C LEU A 36 4.79 17.02 17.32
N CYS A 37 4.26 18.00 18.04
CA CYS A 37 4.58 19.41 17.80
C CYS A 37 5.16 20.12 19.05
N ALA A 38 4.68 19.76 20.25
CA ALA A 38 4.97 20.46 21.49
C ALA A 38 6.48 20.54 21.80
N SER A 39 7.24 19.48 21.51
CA SER A 39 8.68 19.45 21.78
C SER A 39 9.46 20.60 21.15
N CYS A 40 9.04 21.10 19.99
CA CYS A 40 9.65 22.23 19.30
C CYS A 40 8.90 23.54 19.54
N HIS A 41 7.56 23.52 19.45
CA HIS A 41 6.75 24.74 19.46
C HIS A 41 6.47 25.31 20.86
N ASP A 42 6.49 24.49 21.91
CA ASP A 42 6.37 24.99 23.30
C ASP A 42 7.70 25.52 23.83
N SER A 43 8.83 25.03 23.31
CA SER A 43 10.17 25.48 23.71
C SER A 43 10.81 26.52 22.78
N GLY A 44 10.24 26.75 21.60
CA GLY A 44 10.85 27.59 20.55
C GLY A 44 12.15 27.02 19.97
N ALA A 45 12.38 25.71 20.13
CA ALA A 45 13.60 25.05 19.66
C ALA A 45 13.74 25.11 18.13
N GLY A 46 14.97 25.27 17.63
CA GLY A 46 15.27 25.17 16.20
C GLY A 46 14.59 26.22 15.31
N ARG A 47 14.24 27.39 15.80
CA ARG A 47 13.47 28.45 15.13
C ARG A 47 11.98 28.13 14.95
N ALA A 48 11.44 27.14 15.67
CA ALA A 48 10.01 26.86 15.63
C ALA A 48 9.24 28.08 16.18
N PRO A 49 8.17 28.55 15.49
CA PRO A 49 7.29 29.55 16.07
C PRO A 49 6.75 29.07 17.40
N THR A 50 6.80 29.94 18.42
CA THR A 50 6.22 29.64 19.72
C THR A 50 4.71 29.54 19.65
N ARG A 51 4.08 29.01 20.68
CA ARG A 51 2.63 28.86 20.77
C ARG A 51 1.87 30.16 20.52
N ASP A 52 2.35 31.27 21.06
CA ASP A 52 1.74 32.60 20.89
C ASP A 52 1.76 33.05 19.43
N VAL A 53 2.86 32.76 18.70
CA VAL A 53 2.96 33.05 17.27
C VAL A 53 1.97 32.22 16.46
N LEU A 54 1.81 30.94 16.80
CA LEU A 54 0.84 30.06 16.15
C LEU A 54 -0.59 30.49 16.41
N GLN A 55 -0.92 30.98 17.60
CA GLN A 55 -2.25 31.52 17.93
C GLN A 55 -2.61 32.77 17.13
N ALA A 56 -1.62 33.56 16.73
CA ALA A 56 -1.84 34.74 15.89
C ALA A 56 -2.19 34.37 14.43
N MET A 57 -1.85 33.17 13.97
CA MET A 57 -2.09 32.69 12.61
C MET A 57 -3.56 32.30 12.40
N THR A 58 -3.95 32.10 11.13
CA THR A 58 -5.23 31.44 10.79
C THR A 58 -5.04 29.92 10.70
N PRO A 59 -6.11 29.11 10.90
CA PRO A 59 -6.04 27.67 10.69
C PRO A 59 -5.54 27.29 9.30
N GLU A 60 -5.91 28.03 8.27
CA GLU A 60 -5.50 27.82 6.88
C GLU A 60 -4.00 28.05 6.69
N GLN A 61 -3.40 29.04 7.37
CA GLN A 61 -1.96 29.29 7.34
C GLN A 61 -1.18 28.15 7.99
N VAL A 62 -1.65 27.66 9.15
CA VAL A 62 -1.04 26.50 9.83
C VAL A 62 -1.21 25.24 8.99
N LEU A 63 -2.39 25.02 8.43
CA LEU A 63 -2.64 23.88 7.53
C LEU A 63 -1.72 23.93 6.30
N THR A 64 -1.55 25.09 5.69
CA THR A 64 -0.63 25.28 4.55
C THR A 64 0.82 24.94 4.92
N ALA A 65 1.27 25.32 6.12
CA ALA A 65 2.61 24.96 6.60
C ALA A 65 2.78 23.43 6.75
N MET A 66 1.73 22.72 7.17
CA MET A 66 1.71 21.27 7.30
C MET A 66 1.56 20.52 5.97
N GLU A 67 0.93 21.12 4.97
CA GLU A 67 0.62 20.45 3.69
C GLU A 67 1.60 20.78 2.57
N ARG A 68 2.21 21.95 2.59
CA ARG A 68 3.09 22.46 1.52
C ARG A 68 4.32 23.21 2.02
N GLY A 69 4.41 23.42 3.34
CA GLY A 69 5.45 24.25 3.96
C GLY A 69 6.41 23.47 4.84
N ALA A 70 7.03 24.20 5.77
CA ALA A 70 8.13 23.70 6.61
C ALA A 70 7.73 22.50 7.50
N MET A 71 6.46 22.35 7.84
CA MET A 71 5.96 21.26 8.69
C MET A 71 5.48 20.04 7.90
N LEU A 72 5.62 20.01 6.58
CA LEU A 72 5.15 18.92 5.74
C LEU A 72 5.69 17.56 6.18
N SER A 73 6.98 17.45 6.48
CA SER A 73 7.61 16.19 6.90
C SER A 73 7.07 15.69 8.24
N MET A 74 6.72 16.58 9.15
CA MET A 74 6.17 16.23 10.47
C MET A 74 4.70 15.80 10.41
N ALA A 75 3.95 16.38 9.47
CA ALA A 75 2.51 16.15 9.30
C ALA A 75 2.17 15.11 8.21
N ALA A 76 3.16 14.60 7.49
CA ALA A 76 2.98 13.73 6.33
C ALA A 76 2.19 12.45 6.60
N GLY A 77 2.32 11.90 7.81
CA GLY A 77 1.61 10.69 8.23
C GLY A 77 0.20 10.94 8.81
N ARG A 78 -0.27 12.19 8.81
CA ARG A 78 -1.58 12.57 9.39
C ARG A 78 -2.62 12.69 8.30
N THR A 79 -3.86 12.33 8.65
CA THR A 79 -5.02 12.55 7.77
C THR A 79 -5.35 14.04 7.65
N GLY A 80 -6.12 14.42 6.66
CA GLY A 80 -6.59 15.80 6.52
C GLY A 80 -7.40 16.28 7.72
N VAL A 81 -8.19 15.39 8.34
CA VAL A 81 -8.96 15.68 9.56
C VAL A 81 -8.04 15.96 10.73
N GLU A 82 -7.02 15.12 10.95
CA GLU A 82 -6.04 15.30 12.03
C GLU A 82 -5.22 16.57 11.85
N ARG A 83 -4.76 16.89 10.64
CA ARG A 83 -4.04 18.15 10.37
C ARG A 83 -4.90 19.37 10.66
N ARG A 84 -6.19 19.33 10.30
CA ARG A 84 -7.13 20.42 10.64
C ARG A 84 -7.36 20.52 12.14
N ALA A 85 -7.54 19.41 12.84
CA ALA A 85 -7.68 19.39 14.30
C ALA A 85 -6.44 20.01 15.00
N ILE A 86 -5.23 19.72 14.54
CA ILE A 86 -4.00 20.37 15.03
C ILE A 86 -4.05 21.87 14.75
N ALA A 87 -4.40 22.30 13.52
CA ALA A 87 -4.42 23.71 13.15
C ALA A 87 -5.45 24.51 13.98
N GLU A 88 -6.64 23.96 14.19
CA GLU A 88 -7.67 24.57 15.06
C GLU A 88 -7.19 24.67 16.51
N PHE A 89 -6.59 23.61 17.03
CA PHE A 89 -6.07 23.59 18.40
C PHE A 89 -4.97 24.63 18.64
N VAL A 90 -3.99 24.73 17.73
CA VAL A 90 -2.86 25.66 17.94
C VAL A 90 -3.25 27.12 17.73
N THR A 91 -4.21 27.39 16.86
CA THR A 91 -4.69 28.76 16.61
C THR A 91 -5.81 29.20 17.55
N GLY A 92 -6.52 28.24 18.18
CA GLY A 92 -7.74 28.51 18.94
C GLY A 92 -8.91 28.99 18.07
N LYS A 93 -8.84 28.80 16.75
CA LYS A 93 -9.83 29.23 15.75
C LYS A 93 -10.32 28.03 14.96
N THR A 94 -11.51 28.10 14.40
CA THR A 94 -12.09 27.05 13.54
C THR A 94 -11.96 27.42 12.07
N PHE A 95 -11.93 26.41 11.22
CA PHE A 95 -12.04 26.64 9.76
C PHE A 95 -13.43 27.16 9.39
N SER A 96 -13.49 28.05 8.42
CA SER A 96 -14.75 28.54 7.88
C SER A 96 -15.57 27.44 7.19
N GLU A 97 -14.89 26.49 6.57
CA GLU A 97 -15.53 25.36 5.90
C GLU A 97 -14.98 24.02 6.41
N PRO A 98 -15.84 23.05 6.78
CA PRO A 98 -15.42 21.72 7.19
C PRO A 98 -14.80 20.96 6.01
N LEU A 99 -13.85 20.06 6.29
CA LEU A 99 -13.37 19.11 5.30
C LEU A 99 -14.45 18.05 5.07
N SER A 100 -15.11 18.10 3.94
CA SER A 100 -16.05 17.05 3.55
C SER A 100 -15.30 15.91 2.87
N THR A 101 -15.33 14.71 3.47
CA THR A 101 -14.89 13.47 2.83
C THR A 101 -16.03 12.78 2.07
N ILE A 102 -17.25 13.31 2.18
CA ILE A 102 -18.43 12.87 1.44
C ILE A 102 -18.40 13.56 0.09
N PRO A 103 -18.46 12.84 -1.04
CA PRO A 103 -18.51 13.44 -2.36
C PRO A 103 -19.74 14.35 -2.48
N PRO A 104 -19.59 15.54 -3.06
CA PRO A 104 -20.72 16.42 -3.29
C PRO A 104 -21.71 15.80 -4.31
N PRO A 105 -23.00 16.14 -4.25
CA PRO A 105 -24.02 15.53 -5.12
C PRO A 105 -23.69 15.54 -6.61
N GLN A 106 -23.03 16.59 -7.08
CA GLN A 106 -22.61 16.72 -8.48
C GLN A 106 -21.47 15.75 -8.88
N ALA A 107 -20.74 15.20 -7.91
CA ALA A 107 -19.70 14.20 -8.16
C ALA A 107 -20.28 12.78 -8.23
N MET A 108 -21.51 12.57 -7.77
CA MET A 108 -22.16 11.27 -7.82
C MET A 108 -22.57 10.91 -9.24
N CYS A 109 -22.44 9.65 -9.60
CA CYS A 109 -22.97 9.15 -10.86
C CYS A 109 -24.48 9.32 -10.86
N LYS A 110 -25.02 9.83 -11.97
CA LYS A 110 -26.47 9.84 -12.15
C LYS A 110 -26.95 8.38 -12.13
N PRO A 111 -28.11 8.09 -11.52
CA PRO A 111 -28.71 6.78 -11.62
C PRO A 111 -28.95 6.48 -13.10
N ALA A 112 -28.00 5.87 -13.75
CA ALA A 112 -28.16 5.32 -15.08
C ALA A 112 -28.35 3.83 -14.91
N ALA A 113 -29.34 3.31 -15.57
CA ALA A 113 -29.59 1.90 -15.72
C ALA A 113 -28.31 1.18 -16.19
N GLY A 114 -27.55 0.70 -15.26
CA GLY A 114 -26.38 -0.13 -15.43
C GLY A 114 -26.24 -0.84 -14.10
N GLU A 115 -27.03 -1.88 -13.90
CA GLU A 115 -26.78 -2.84 -12.84
C GLU A 115 -25.30 -3.23 -12.95
N PHE A 116 -24.58 -3.29 -11.82
CA PHE A 116 -23.23 -3.84 -11.72
C PHE A 116 -23.32 -5.36 -11.97
N ALA A 117 -23.77 -5.70 -13.20
CA ALA A 117 -24.05 -7.05 -13.62
C ALA A 117 -22.78 -7.68 -14.21
N ASN A 118 -22.46 -8.89 -13.75
CA ASN A 118 -21.34 -9.69 -14.25
C ASN A 118 -19.98 -8.93 -14.35
N PRO A 119 -19.55 -8.20 -13.30
CA PRO A 119 -18.36 -7.33 -13.35
C PRO A 119 -17.05 -8.08 -13.62
N LEU A 120 -17.05 -9.42 -13.54
CA LEU A 120 -15.87 -10.27 -13.75
C LEU A 120 -15.84 -10.94 -15.13
N THR A 121 -16.72 -10.56 -16.06
CA THR A 121 -16.75 -11.16 -17.42
C THR A 121 -16.12 -10.28 -18.50
N GLY A 122 -15.90 -9.00 -18.23
CA GLY A 122 -15.29 -8.03 -19.15
C GLY A 122 -13.83 -7.75 -18.85
N PRO A 123 -13.26 -6.76 -19.53
CA PRO A 123 -11.92 -6.26 -19.20
C PRO A 123 -11.83 -5.85 -17.75
N MET A 124 -10.77 -6.30 -17.04
CA MET A 124 -10.56 -5.98 -15.63
C MET A 124 -9.07 -5.97 -15.27
N TRP A 125 -8.73 -5.23 -14.22
CA TRP A 125 -7.50 -5.33 -13.46
C TRP A 125 -7.89 -5.56 -12.00
N ASN A 126 -8.02 -6.81 -11.59
CA ASN A 126 -8.64 -7.17 -10.32
C ASN A 126 -7.59 -7.51 -9.24
N GLY A 127 -7.51 -6.68 -8.21
CA GLY A 127 -6.52 -6.82 -7.15
C GLY A 127 -5.15 -6.26 -7.52
N TRP A 128 -4.10 -6.81 -6.90
CA TRP A 128 -2.73 -6.34 -7.06
C TRP A 128 -2.15 -6.61 -8.45
N GLY A 129 -2.28 -7.83 -8.92
CA GLY A 129 -1.45 -8.38 -9.98
C GLY A 129 -2.13 -8.57 -11.33
N ALA A 130 -3.34 -8.13 -11.55
CA ALA A 130 -4.22 -8.49 -12.67
C ALA A 130 -4.65 -9.98 -12.66
N ASN A 131 -3.90 -10.86 -12.01
CA ASN A 131 -4.19 -12.27 -11.79
C ASN A 131 -3.64 -12.76 -10.44
N THR A 132 -3.98 -13.97 -10.04
CA THR A 132 -3.57 -14.57 -8.76
C THR A 132 -2.11 -15.03 -8.72
N GLN A 133 -1.39 -14.98 -9.84
CA GLN A 133 0.04 -15.26 -9.96
C GLN A 133 0.91 -13.99 -9.83
N ASN A 134 0.29 -12.81 -9.65
CA ASN A 134 0.95 -11.51 -9.51
C ASN A 134 1.79 -11.07 -10.71
N THR A 135 1.48 -11.50 -11.93
CA THR A 135 2.32 -11.17 -13.10
C THR A 135 2.34 -9.69 -13.44
N ARG A 136 1.36 -8.91 -12.99
CA ARG A 136 1.19 -7.48 -13.34
C ARG A 136 1.32 -7.22 -14.86
N TYR A 137 0.97 -8.23 -15.64
CA TYR A 137 0.97 -8.18 -17.09
C TYR A 137 -0.43 -8.53 -17.60
N GLN A 138 -1.05 -7.53 -18.24
CA GLN A 138 -2.40 -7.66 -18.75
C GLN A 138 -2.38 -8.20 -20.17
N ASN A 139 -3.21 -9.18 -20.49
CA ASN A 139 -3.34 -9.64 -21.88
C ASN A 139 -3.98 -8.56 -22.78
N GLY A 140 -3.72 -8.65 -24.09
CA GLY A 140 -4.14 -7.61 -25.03
C GLY A 140 -5.65 -7.39 -25.11
N ALA A 141 -6.45 -8.46 -24.97
CA ALA A 141 -7.92 -8.38 -25.01
C ALA A 141 -8.49 -7.59 -23.82
N ASN A 142 -7.96 -7.85 -22.62
CA ASN A 142 -8.38 -7.13 -21.41
C ASN A 142 -7.76 -5.72 -21.32
N ALA A 143 -6.54 -5.53 -21.82
CA ALA A 143 -5.90 -4.21 -21.86
C ALA A 143 -6.70 -3.26 -22.75
N GLY A 144 -7.15 -3.72 -23.91
CA GLY A 144 -7.85 -2.89 -24.90
C GLY A 144 -7.03 -1.70 -25.41
N LEU A 145 -5.69 -1.75 -25.20
CA LEU A 145 -4.75 -0.68 -25.54
C LEU A 145 -3.56 -1.28 -26.31
N PRO A 146 -3.55 -1.21 -27.65
CA PRO A 146 -2.41 -1.63 -28.45
C PRO A 146 -1.18 -0.76 -28.20
N ALA A 147 0.02 -1.34 -28.28
CA ALA A 147 1.29 -0.61 -28.09
C ALA A 147 1.41 0.62 -29.01
N SER A 148 0.91 0.53 -30.27
CA SER A 148 0.91 1.63 -31.24
C SER A 148 0.08 2.85 -30.82
N ASP A 149 -0.85 2.67 -29.91
CA ASP A 149 -1.75 3.73 -29.43
C ASP A 149 -1.27 4.38 -28.12
N VAL A 150 -0.31 3.76 -27.44
CA VAL A 150 0.25 4.31 -26.18
C VAL A 150 0.81 5.73 -26.34
N PRO A 151 1.53 6.10 -27.42
CA PRO A 151 1.98 7.48 -27.63
C PRO A 151 0.84 8.51 -27.75
N LYS A 152 -0.40 8.08 -28.00
CA LYS A 152 -1.58 8.94 -28.14
C LYS A 152 -2.35 9.13 -26.84
N LEU A 153 -1.89 8.52 -25.73
CA LEU A 153 -2.55 8.63 -24.43
C LEU A 153 -2.60 10.09 -23.96
N LYS A 154 -3.78 10.53 -23.60
CA LYS A 154 -4.06 11.85 -23.00
C LYS A 154 -4.95 11.70 -21.77
N LEU A 155 -4.91 12.67 -20.88
CA LEU A 155 -5.77 12.71 -19.71
C LEU A 155 -7.24 12.68 -20.14
N LYS A 156 -7.99 11.69 -19.66
CA LYS A 156 -9.44 11.54 -19.83
C LYS A 156 -10.16 12.27 -18.68
N TRP A 157 -9.80 11.97 -17.46
CA TRP A 157 -10.31 12.64 -16.27
C TRP A 157 -9.31 12.58 -15.11
N ALA A 158 -9.49 13.49 -14.15
CA ALA A 158 -8.80 13.50 -12.88
C ALA A 158 -9.81 13.54 -11.73
N PHE A 159 -9.60 12.76 -10.68
CA PHE A 159 -10.38 12.75 -9.45
C PHE A 159 -9.50 13.20 -8.28
N GLY A 160 -9.96 14.18 -7.47
CA GLY A 160 -9.23 14.68 -6.30
C GLY A 160 -9.68 13.97 -5.02
N PHE A 161 -8.74 13.46 -4.24
CA PHE A 161 -9.04 12.90 -2.91
C PHE A 161 -9.02 14.02 -1.86
N PRO A 162 -10.15 14.31 -1.19
CA PRO A 162 -10.24 15.41 -0.24
C PRO A 162 -9.30 15.24 0.95
N GLY A 163 -8.47 16.25 1.23
CA GLY A 163 -7.57 16.27 2.39
C GLY A 163 -6.41 15.28 2.35
N GLU A 164 -6.16 14.59 1.25
CA GLU A 164 -5.04 13.67 1.12
C GLU A 164 -3.75 14.40 0.70
N LEU A 165 -2.60 13.86 1.13
CA LEU A 165 -1.26 14.25 0.69
C LEU A 165 -0.55 13.12 -0.03
N SER A 166 -1.14 11.93 -0.01
CA SER A 166 -0.70 10.77 -0.79
C SER A 166 -1.91 10.11 -1.43
N ALA A 167 -1.80 9.85 -2.72
CA ALA A 167 -2.65 8.97 -3.48
C ALA A 167 -1.82 7.72 -3.80
N ASP A 168 -1.82 6.75 -2.88
CA ASP A 168 -0.91 5.59 -2.91
C ASP A 168 -1.63 4.22 -2.88
N GLY A 169 -2.97 4.20 -2.83
CA GLY A 169 -3.75 2.98 -2.95
C GLY A 169 -3.67 2.40 -4.37
N GLN A 170 -3.44 1.08 -4.49
CA GLN A 170 -3.46 0.42 -5.81
C GLN A 170 -4.89 0.44 -6.37
N PRO A 171 -5.14 1.04 -7.54
CA PRO A 171 -6.45 0.96 -8.18
C PRO A 171 -6.73 -0.44 -8.73
N SER A 172 -7.98 -0.89 -8.59
CA SER A 172 -8.52 -2.10 -9.21
C SER A 172 -9.66 -1.73 -10.14
N ILE A 173 -9.82 -2.45 -11.25
CA ILE A 173 -10.85 -2.18 -12.25
C ILE A 173 -11.66 -3.45 -12.46
N ALA A 174 -12.98 -3.37 -12.30
CA ALA A 174 -13.90 -4.47 -12.61
C ALA A 174 -15.30 -3.91 -12.94
N GLY A 175 -15.98 -4.48 -13.94
CA GLY A 175 -17.34 -4.09 -14.31
C GLY A 175 -17.50 -2.61 -14.67
N GLY A 176 -16.49 -2.01 -15.30
CA GLY A 176 -16.50 -0.58 -15.66
C GLY A 176 -16.32 0.36 -14.46
N ARG A 177 -15.95 -0.16 -13.29
CA ARG A 177 -15.68 0.66 -12.10
C ARG A 177 -14.22 0.55 -11.66
N VAL A 178 -13.72 1.66 -11.12
CA VAL A 178 -12.42 1.75 -10.43
C VAL A 178 -12.65 1.73 -8.93
N PHE A 179 -12.00 0.80 -8.23
CA PHE A 179 -12.04 0.71 -6.78
C PHE A 179 -10.68 1.14 -6.23
N VAL A 180 -10.67 2.08 -5.29
CA VAL A 180 -9.44 2.61 -4.72
C VAL A 180 -9.64 3.07 -3.28
N GLY A 181 -8.66 2.79 -2.42
CA GLY A 181 -8.62 3.27 -1.04
C GLY A 181 -7.71 4.49 -0.87
N THR A 182 -7.86 5.18 0.24
CA THR A 182 -7.09 6.37 0.61
C THR A 182 -6.44 6.25 1.99
N GLN A 183 -5.50 7.14 2.31
CA GLN A 183 -4.87 7.19 3.64
C GLN A 183 -5.82 7.60 4.75
N SER A 184 -6.86 8.36 4.45
CA SER A 184 -7.93 8.64 5.42
C SER A 184 -8.86 7.45 5.67
N GLY A 185 -8.73 6.35 4.90
CA GLY A 185 -9.59 5.17 5.02
C GLY A 185 -10.87 5.22 4.18
N THR A 186 -11.04 6.23 3.33
CA THR A 186 -12.17 6.25 2.40
C THR A 186 -11.90 5.34 1.22
N VAL A 187 -12.83 4.45 0.93
CA VAL A 187 -12.87 3.60 -0.26
C VAL A 187 -13.85 4.21 -1.25
N TYR A 188 -13.44 4.34 -2.49
CA TYR A 188 -14.26 4.85 -3.59
C TYR A 188 -14.51 3.76 -4.62
N ALA A 189 -15.73 3.69 -5.14
CA ALA A 189 -16.04 3.05 -6.42
C ALA A 189 -16.43 4.14 -7.41
N LEU A 190 -15.59 4.32 -8.43
CA LEU A 190 -15.74 5.36 -9.44
C LEU A 190 -16.12 4.73 -10.79
N SER A 191 -16.81 5.47 -11.65
CA SER A 191 -16.93 5.09 -13.05
C SER A 191 -15.57 5.16 -13.75
N ALA A 192 -15.12 4.08 -14.37
CA ALA A 192 -13.90 4.09 -15.18
C ALA A 192 -14.01 5.04 -16.38
N GLU A 193 -15.23 5.25 -16.88
CA GLU A 193 -15.49 6.10 -18.02
C GLU A 193 -15.45 7.59 -17.69
N THR A 194 -16.04 8.00 -16.56
CA THR A 194 -16.28 9.42 -16.26
C THR A 194 -15.64 9.91 -14.96
N GLY A 195 -15.16 9.00 -14.10
CA GLY A 195 -14.65 9.33 -12.77
C GLY A 195 -15.72 9.75 -11.75
N CYS A 196 -17.03 9.70 -12.08
CA CYS A 196 -18.07 9.95 -11.09
C CYS A 196 -18.13 8.85 -10.02
N VAL A 197 -18.65 9.18 -8.84
CA VAL A 197 -18.70 8.28 -7.68
C VAL A 197 -19.98 7.46 -7.69
N HIS A 198 -19.86 6.13 -7.72
CA HIS A 198 -20.99 5.22 -7.51
C HIS A 198 -21.33 5.10 -6.03
N TRP A 199 -20.33 4.88 -5.20
CA TRP A 199 -20.46 4.78 -3.76
C TRP A 199 -19.12 5.04 -3.06
N THR A 200 -19.20 5.32 -1.76
CA THR A 200 -18.04 5.38 -0.86
C THR A 200 -18.28 4.52 0.36
N PHE A 201 -17.20 4.02 0.95
CA PHE A 201 -17.20 3.34 2.24
C PHE A 201 -16.10 3.93 3.13
N ARG A 202 -16.33 4.03 4.44
CA ARG A 202 -15.32 4.48 5.40
C ARG A 202 -14.80 3.30 6.21
N ALA A 203 -13.55 2.91 5.98
CA ALA A 203 -12.81 1.98 6.82
C ALA A 203 -12.35 2.67 8.12
N GLU A 204 -11.99 1.90 9.13
CA GLU A 204 -11.52 2.43 10.42
C GLU A 204 -10.10 3.00 10.34
N SER A 205 -9.32 2.59 9.36
CA SER A 205 -7.95 3.07 9.14
C SER A 205 -7.62 3.17 7.65
N ALA A 206 -6.43 3.66 7.34
CA ALA A 206 -5.94 3.83 5.96
C ALA A 206 -6.05 2.55 5.12
N VAL A 207 -6.50 2.69 3.88
CA VAL A 207 -6.62 1.62 2.88
C VAL A 207 -5.62 1.87 1.76
N ARG A 208 -4.54 1.09 1.73
CA ARG A 208 -3.50 1.13 0.69
C ARG A 208 -3.57 -0.06 -0.25
N ALA A 209 -3.99 -1.20 0.27
CA ALA A 209 -4.09 -2.45 -0.48
C ALA A 209 -5.04 -2.32 -1.68
N ALA A 210 -4.77 -3.06 -2.75
CA ALA A 210 -5.71 -3.20 -3.85
C ALA A 210 -6.98 -3.89 -3.36
N ILE A 211 -8.11 -3.48 -3.90
CA ILE A 211 -9.42 -4.05 -3.58
C ILE A 211 -9.68 -5.21 -4.54
N THR A 212 -9.99 -6.37 -4.00
CA THR A 212 -10.26 -7.58 -4.79
C THR A 212 -11.75 -7.78 -4.93
N ILE A 213 -12.25 -7.88 -6.16
CA ILE A 213 -13.65 -8.16 -6.45
C ILE A 213 -13.80 -9.66 -6.71
N ALA A 214 -14.76 -10.29 -6.03
CA ALA A 214 -15.06 -11.71 -6.21
C ALA A 214 -16.55 -11.97 -6.30
N ARG A 215 -16.91 -13.11 -6.92
CA ARG A 215 -18.26 -13.65 -6.91
C ARG A 215 -18.31 -14.79 -5.91
N LEU A 216 -19.20 -14.68 -4.93
CA LEU A 216 -19.48 -15.75 -3.98
C LEU A 216 -20.42 -16.80 -4.59
N ASP A 217 -20.49 -17.99 -3.99
CA ASP A 217 -21.39 -19.08 -4.42
C ASP A 217 -22.86 -18.65 -4.37
N SER A 218 -23.21 -17.73 -3.49
CA SER A 218 -24.54 -17.08 -3.45
C SER A 218 -24.89 -16.26 -4.69
N GLY A 219 -23.92 -16.03 -5.61
CA GLY A 219 -24.06 -15.17 -6.76
C GLY A 219 -23.75 -13.71 -6.51
N ARG A 220 -23.56 -13.28 -5.25
CA ARG A 220 -23.25 -11.90 -4.86
C ARG A 220 -21.83 -11.51 -5.26
N TYR A 221 -21.65 -10.30 -5.75
CA TYR A 221 -20.33 -9.72 -5.99
C TYR A 221 -19.88 -8.91 -4.78
N VAL A 222 -18.66 -9.19 -4.31
CA VAL A 222 -18.09 -8.65 -3.07
C VAL A 222 -16.76 -7.95 -3.37
N ALA A 223 -16.55 -6.80 -2.75
CA ALA A 223 -15.28 -6.08 -2.71
C ALA A 223 -14.59 -6.34 -1.36
N PHE A 224 -13.42 -6.98 -1.38
CA PHE A 224 -12.61 -7.24 -0.20
C PHE A 224 -11.58 -6.13 0.01
N VAL A 225 -11.58 -5.55 1.20
CA VAL A 225 -10.78 -4.38 1.58
C VAL A 225 -10.00 -4.69 2.85
N GLY A 226 -8.70 -4.42 2.86
CA GLY A 226 -7.87 -4.48 4.06
C GLY A 226 -7.44 -3.09 4.52
N ASP A 227 -7.41 -2.82 5.83
CA ASP A 227 -6.98 -1.55 6.39
C ASP A 227 -5.74 -1.66 7.31
N ARG A 228 -5.18 -0.51 7.69
CA ARG A 228 -4.00 -0.42 8.55
C ARG A 228 -4.28 -0.62 10.05
N ALA A 229 -5.51 -0.96 10.43
CA ALA A 229 -5.87 -1.42 11.78
C ALA A 229 -6.14 -2.93 11.80
N ALA A 230 -5.53 -3.69 10.89
CA ALA A 230 -5.68 -5.15 10.75
C ALA A 230 -7.13 -5.62 10.57
N ASN A 231 -8.00 -4.78 10.00
CA ASN A 231 -9.35 -5.19 9.64
C ASN A 231 -9.41 -5.60 8.16
N VAL A 232 -10.27 -6.56 7.89
CA VAL A 232 -10.69 -6.96 6.54
C VAL A 232 -12.21 -6.79 6.46
N TYR A 233 -12.66 -6.15 5.40
CA TYR A 233 -14.07 -5.90 5.14
C TYR A 233 -14.50 -6.64 3.87
N ALA A 234 -15.70 -7.18 3.88
CA ALA A 234 -16.43 -7.56 2.67
C ALA A 234 -17.56 -6.55 2.47
N LEU A 235 -17.53 -5.89 1.34
CA LEU A 235 -18.54 -4.91 0.95
C LEU A 235 -19.31 -5.44 -0.25
N ASP A 236 -20.58 -5.12 -0.34
CA ASP A 236 -21.34 -5.31 -1.58
C ASP A 236 -20.70 -4.46 -2.68
N ALA A 237 -20.18 -5.08 -3.72
CA ALA A 237 -19.42 -4.39 -4.75
C ALA A 237 -20.30 -3.44 -5.60
N GLY A 238 -21.62 -3.64 -5.59
CA GLY A 238 -22.59 -2.81 -6.30
C GLY A 238 -22.87 -1.47 -5.58
N ASN A 239 -22.93 -1.47 -4.24
CA ASN A 239 -23.42 -0.32 -3.46
C ASN A 239 -22.54 0.08 -2.25
N GLY A 240 -21.46 -0.65 -1.95
CA GLY A 240 -20.55 -0.37 -0.84
C GLY A 240 -21.07 -0.76 0.56
N GLY A 241 -22.23 -1.42 0.64
CA GLY A 241 -22.79 -1.89 1.91
C GLY A 241 -21.93 -2.96 2.55
N ILE A 242 -21.69 -2.85 3.87
CA ILE A 242 -20.89 -3.83 4.60
C ILE A 242 -21.66 -5.16 4.72
N ILE A 243 -20.98 -6.26 4.37
CA ILE A 243 -21.50 -7.62 4.54
C ILE A 243 -20.94 -8.20 5.83
N TRP A 244 -19.62 -8.14 6.00
CA TRP A 244 -18.94 -8.52 7.22
C TRP A 244 -17.65 -7.72 7.41
N LYS A 245 -17.16 -7.69 8.66
CA LYS A 245 -15.85 -7.18 9.07
C LYS A 245 -15.17 -8.25 9.92
N SER A 246 -13.88 -8.46 9.70
CA SER A 246 -13.05 -9.38 10.49
C SER A 246 -11.76 -8.68 10.91
N HIS A 247 -11.41 -8.78 12.21
CA HIS A 247 -10.12 -8.35 12.73
C HIS A 247 -9.17 -9.54 12.69
N VAL A 248 -8.04 -9.41 12.01
CA VAL A 248 -7.19 -10.58 11.68
C VAL A 248 -5.98 -10.75 12.60
N ASP A 249 -5.65 -9.72 13.39
CA ASP A 249 -4.52 -9.78 14.32
C ASP A 249 -4.69 -8.78 15.46
N ASP A 250 -4.51 -9.23 16.72
CA ASP A 250 -4.73 -8.42 17.93
C ASP A 250 -3.50 -7.58 18.35
N HIS A 251 -2.35 -7.74 17.66
CA HIS A 251 -1.18 -6.93 17.97
C HIS A 251 -1.44 -5.45 17.64
N PRO A 252 -1.16 -4.49 18.56
CA PRO A 252 -1.59 -3.09 18.41
C PRO A 252 -1.00 -2.37 17.19
N PHE A 253 0.10 -2.86 16.65
CA PHE A 253 0.72 -2.33 15.45
C PHE A 253 0.44 -3.17 14.19
N ALA A 254 -0.37 -4.22 14.29
CA ALA A 254 -0.71 -5.06 13.14
C ALA A 254 -1.45 -4.26 12.05
N ARG A 255 -1.19 -4.60 10.78
CA ARG A 255 -1.72 -3.91 9.60
C ARG A 255 -2.00 -4.88 8.47
N VAL A 256 -3.06 -4.63 7.70
CA VAL A 256 -3.23 -5.23 6.38
C VAL A 256 -2.79 -4.19 5.34
N THR A 257 -1.62 -4.41 4.76
CA THR A 257 -1.04 -3.58 3.69
C THR A 257 -0.82 -4.36 2.41
N ALA A 258 -0.79 -5.69 2.49
CA ALA A 258 -0.87 -6.61 1.37
C ALA A 258 -2.29 -6.61 0.77
N SER A 259 -2.39 -6.70 -0.54
CA SER A 259 -3.70 -6.87 -1.19
C SER A 259 -4.20 -8.29 -0.94
N PRO A 260 -5.42 -8.46 -0.40
CA PRO A 260 -6.00 -9.79 -0.21
C PRO A 260 -6.17 -10.52 -1.54
N THR A 261 -5.83 -11.79 -1.58
CA THR A 261 -6.00 -12.63 -2.78
C THR A 261 -7.17 -13.59 -2.58
N PHE A 262 -8.16 -13.51 -3.46
CA PHE A 262 -9.31 -14.42 -3.43
C PHE A 262 -9.06 -15.65 -4.31
N HIS A 263 -9.35 -16.83 -3.75
CA HIS A 263 -9.36 -18.09 -4.50
C HIS A 263 -10.32 -19.09 -3.87
N ASN A 264 -11.22 -19.65 -4.68
CA ASN A 264 -12.11 -20.77 -4.33
C ASN A 264 -12.82 -20.59 -2.97
N GLY A 265 -13.58 -19.48 -2.80
CA GLY A 265 -14.33 -19.18 -1.58
C GLY A 265 -13.49 -18.77 -0.36
N ARG A 266 -12.17 -18.62 -0.52
CA ARG A 266 -11.24 -18.23 0.53
C ARG A 266 -10.51 -16.93 0.18
N LEU A 267 -10.19 -16.16 1.22
CA LEU A 267 -9.47 -14.91 1.12
C LEU A 267 -8.14 -15.03 1.89
N TYR A 268 -7.03 -14.92 1.17
CA TYR A 268 -5.67 -15.02 1.70
C TYR A 268 -5.14 -13.62 2.02
N VAL A 269 -4.80 -13.36 3.28
CA VAL A 269 -4.48 -12.03 3.80
C VAL A 269 -3.11 -12.07 4.48
N GLY A 270 -2.14 -11.34 3.94
CA GLY A 270 -0.86 -11.11 4.60
C GLY A 270 -0.99 -10.06 5.71
N VAL A 271 -0.39 -10.32 6.86
CA VAL A 271 -0.37 -9.40 8.00
C VAL A 271 1.04 -8.85 8.21
N ALA A 272 1.12 -7.53 8.22
CA ALA A 272 2.31 -6.73 8.48
C ALA A 272 2.16 -5.91 9.76
N SER A 273 3.16 -5.08 10.09
CA SER A 273 3.14 -4.26 11.29
C SER A 273 3.80 -2.90 11.08
N GLY A 274 3.56 -2.01 12.00
CA GLY A 274 4.33 -0.77 12.20
C GLY A 274 5.18 -0.79 13.45
N GLU A 275 5.33 -1.93 14.11
CA GLU A 275 6.11 -2.06 15.34
C GLU A 275 7.60 -1.75 15.13
N GLU A 276 8.11 -2.01 13.93
CA GLU A 276 9.48 -1.62 13.57
C GLU A 276 9.74 -0.12 13.81
N THR A 277 8.73 0.72 13.60
CA THR A 277 8.81 2.17 13.87
C THR A 277 8.71 2.46 15.37
N ALA A 278 7.88 1.73 16.11
CA ALA A 278 7.73 1.86 17.55
C ALA A 278 9.05 1.49 18.28
N GLY A 279 9.83 0.58 17.72
CA GLY A 279 11.17 0.22 18.19
C GLY A 279 12.15 1.40 18.29
N ALA A 280 11.87 2.54 17.65
CA ALA A 280 12.66 3.76 17.78
C ALA A 280 12.66 4.36 19.19
N VAL A 281 11.66 4.05 20.01
CA VAL A 281 11.48 4.61 21.37
C VAL A 281 12.14 3.69 22.38
N ALA A 282 13.11 4.20 23.14
CA ALA A 282 13.93 3.42 24.07
C ALA A 282 13.10 2.74 25.18
N GLU A 283 12.02 3.36 25.61
CA GLU A 283 11.09 2.88 26.65
C GLU A 283 10.03 1.90 26.10
N TYR A 284 10.00 1.65 24.79
CA TYR A 284 9.10 0.67 24.18
C TYR A 284 9.66 -0.75 24.36
N GLU A 285 8.86 -1.67 24.90
CA GLU A 285 9.20 -3.09 25.01
C GLU A 285 9.23 -3.75 23.62
N CYS A 286 10.34 -3.60 22.93
CA CYS A 286 10.49 -4.08 21.56
C CYS A 286 11.04 -5.51 21.52
N CYS A 287 10.60 -6.38 20.63
CA CYS A 287 9.45 -6.30 19.76
C CYS A 287 8.71 -7.64 19.85
N THR A 288 7.41 -7.65 19.64
CA THR A 288 6.57 -8.84 19.86
C THR A 288 5.71 -9.22 18.66
N PHE A 289 5.66 -8.41 17.61
CA PHE A 289 4.89 -8.72 16.40
C PHE A 289 5.44 -9.94 15.67
N ARG A 290 4.54 -10.73 15.13
CA ARG A 290 4.83 -11.87 14.26
C ARG A 290 4.09 -11.73 12.95
N GLY A 291 4.81 -11.71 11.82
CA GLY A 291 4.20 -11.82 10.51
C GLY A 291 3.33 -13.06 10.41
N SER A 292 2.23 -12.97 9.67
CA SER A 292 1.34 -14.12 9.50
C SER A 292 0.60 -14.09 8.17
N LEU A 293 0.24 -15.28 7.68
CA LEU A 293 -0.77 -15.46 6.63
C LEU A 293 -2.06 -15.92 7.28
N VAL A 294 -3.14 -15.17 7.05
CA VAL A 294 -4.48 -15.46 7.57
C VAL A 294 -5.38 -15.81 6.40
N VAL A 295 -6.15 -16.87 6.54
CA VAL A 295 -7.17 -17.23 5.55
C VAL A 295 -8.55 -17.13 6.17
N LEU A 296 -9.41 -16.38 5.48
CA LEU A 296 -10.80 -16.18 5.86
C LEU A 296 -11.72 -16.92 4.88
N ASP A 297 -12.83 -17.43 5.37
CA ASP A 297 -13.97 -17.80 4.54
C ASP A 297 -14.55 -16.51 3.94
N ALA A 298 -14.61 -16.46 2.62
CA ALA A 298 -14.97 -15.24 1.91
C ALA A 298 -16.45 -14.85 2.07
N ALA A 299 -17.33 -15.79 2.38
CA ALA A 299 -18.76 -15.53 2.56
C ALA A 299 -19.07 -14.98 3.94
N THR A 300 -18.33 -15.42 4.98
CA THR A 300 -18.64 -15.15 6.40
C THR A 300 -17.62 -14.29 7.11
N GLY A 301 -16.39 -14.17 6.59
CA GLY A 301 -15.27 -13.52 7.27
C GLY A 301 -14.66 -14.35 8.41
N SER A 302 -15.14 -15.57 8.63
CA SER A 302 -14.61 -16.45 9.67
C SER A 302 -13.20 -16.92 9.32
N ARG A 303 -12.30 -16.93 10.32
CA ARG A 303 -10.94 -17.42 10.14
C ARG A 303 -10.91 -18.92 9.92
N VAL A 304 -10.39 -19.35 8.76
CA VAL A 304 -10.19 -20.77 8.43
C VAL A 304 -8.90 -21.26 9.09
N TRP A 305 -7.78 -20.54 8.89
CA TRP A 305 -6.53 -20.78 9.56
C TRP A 305 -5.68 -19.50 9.62
N LYS A 306 -4.69 -19.51 10.53
CA LYS A 306 -3.66 -18.47 10.65
C LYS A 306 -2.32 -19.16 10.94
N THR A 307 -1.30 -18.82 10.16
CA THR A 307 0.05 -19.36 10.35
C THR A 307 1.04 -18.21 10.46
N TYR A 308 1.80 -18.21 11.54
CA TYR A 308 2.86 -17.24 11.79
C TYR A 308 4.13 -17.60 11.01
N THR A 309 4.85 -16.58 10.55
CA THR A 309 6.12 -16.74 9.83
C THR A 309 7.28 -17.10 10.75
N ILE A 310 7.24 -16.67 12.00
CA ILE A 310 8.30 -16.87 12.99
C ILE A 310 7.75 -17.44 14.30
N GLU A 311 8.66 -17.91 15.15
CA GLU A 311 8.36 -18.44 16.47
C GLU A 311 7.83 -17.35 17.41
N GLU A 312 7.25 -17.76 18.53
CA GLU A 312 6.71 -16.85 19.55
C GLU A 312 7.84 -16.09 20.24
N PRO A 313 7.75 -14.74 20.35
CA PRO A 313 8.74 -13.93 21.02
C PRO A 313 8.94 -14.32 22.48
N GLN A 314 10.20 -14.43 22.88
CA GLN A 314 10.60 -14.74 24.24
C GLN A 314 11.25 -13.51 24.88
N ARG A 315 11.19 -13.43 26.21
CA ARG A 315 11.90 -12.40 26.98
C ARG A 315 13.41 -12.47 26.71
N ARG A 316 14.01 -11.30 26.52
CA ARG A 316 15.46 -11.10 26.33
C ARG A 316 16.03 -10.29 27.50
N ALA A 317 17.28 -9.89 27.41
CA ALA A 317 17.86 -8.92 28.34
C ALA A 317 17.12 -7.57 28.25
N THR A 318 17.21 -6.78 29.30
CA THR A 318 16.76 -5.39 29.26
C THR A 318 17.75 -4.56 28.44
N ASN A 319 17.23 -3.50 27.79
CA ASN A 319 18.08 -2.52 27.12
C ASN A 319 18.80 -1.60 28.14
N ARG A 320 19.60 -0.64 27.67
CA ARG A 320 20.42 0.25 28.53
C ARG A 320 19.63 1.22 29.42
N VAL A 321 18.31 1.43 29.14
CA VAL A 321 17.43 2.22 30.00
C VAL A 321 16.54 1.37 30.91
N GLY A 322 16.76 0.04 30.91
CA GLY A 322 16.05 -0.90 31.78
C GLY A 322 14.75 -1.46 31.18
N THR A 323 14.42 -1.15 29.91
CA THR A 323 13.21 -1.65 29.26
C THR A 323 13.38 -3.11 28.84
N GLN A 324 12.37 -3.94 29.10
CA GLN A 324 12.35 -5.35 28.71
C GLN A 324 12.35 -5.48 27.17
N MET A 325 13.29 -6.28 26.65
CA MET A 325 13.34 -6.62 25.22
C MET A 325 12.75 -8.00 24.95
N TRP A 326 12.24 -8.19 23.74
CA TRP A 326 11.61 -9.42 23.28
C TRP A 326 12.16 -9.84 21.91
N GLY A 327 11.99 -11.12 21.53
CA GLY A 327 12.31 -11.63 20.21
C GLY A 327 12.37 -13.16 20.15
N PRO A 328 12.37 -13.74 18.92
CA PRO A 328 12.35 -13.04 17.63
C PRO A 328 11.04 -12.31 17.36
N SER A 329 11.10 -11.24 16.58
CA SER A 329 9.93 -10.48 16.15
C SER A 329 10.12 -10.00 14.70
N GLY A 330 9.02 -9.77 13.96
CA GLY A 330 9.05 -9.26 12.59
C GLY A 330 8.60 -10.28 11.56
N ALA A 331 9.37 -10.45 10.49
CA ALA A 331 9.07 -11.26 9.30
C ALA A 331 7.64 -11.03 8.76
N PRO A 332 7.22 -9.76 8.56
CA PRO A 332 5.87 -9.42 8.11
C PRO A 332 5.58 -9.93 6.71
N ILE A 333 4.31 -10.19 6.40
CA ILE A 333 3.83 -10.41 5.04
C ILE A 333 3.10 -9.14 4.60
N TRP A 334 3.77 -8.27 3.84
CA TRP A 334 3.22 -7.01 3.35
C TRP A 334 3.16 -6.92 1.82
N SER A 335 3.45 -8.03 1.15
CA SER A 335 3.27 -8.28 -0.28
C SER A 335 2.07 -9.21 -0.53
N SER A 336 1.45 -9.11 -1.72
CA SER A 336 0.25 -9.88 -2.05
C SER A 336 0.59 -11.36 -2.28
N PRO A 337 -0.19 -12.31 -1.71
CA PRO A 337 0.01 -13.73 -1.92
C PRO A 337 -0.16 -14.13 -3.39
N ALA A 338 0.68 -15.04 -3.90
CA ALA A 338 0.53 -15.68 -5.20
C ALA A 338 -0.03 -17.11 -5.04
N ILE A 339 -1.03 -17.46 -5.83
CA ILE A 339 -1.71 -18.77 -5.76
C ILE A 339 -1.23 -19.70 -6.87
N ASP A 340 -0.77 -20.87 -6.48
CA ASP A 340 -0.48 -22.01 -7.36
C ASP A 340 -1.59 -23.07 -7.26
N VAL A 341 -2.54 -22.99 -8.17
CA VAL A 341 -3.68 -23.93 -8.21
C VAL A 341 -3.21 -25.36 -8.53
N GLN A 342 -2.17 -25.52 -9.34
CA GLN A 342 -1.68 -26.83 -9.77
C GLN A 342 -1.07 -27.63 -8.62
N LYS A 343 -0.40 -26.95 -7.69
CA LYS A 343 0.29 -27.57 -6.55
C LYS A 343 -0.46 -27.44 -5.23
N ASN A 344 -1.56 -26.72 -5.21
CA ASN A 344 -2.30 -26.38 -4.00
C ASN A 344 -1.43 -25.63 -2.98
N VAL A 345 -0.68 -24.62 -3.47
CA VAL A 345 0.29 -23.83 -2.68
C VAL A 345 -0.01 -22.33 -2.79
N VAL A 346 0.20 -21.60 -1.71
CA VAL A 346 0.25 -20.14 -1.71
C VAL A 346 1.68 -19.70 -1.37
N TYR A 347 2.24 -18.82 -2.19
CA TYR A 347 3.56 -18.25 -2.00
C TYR A 347 3.45 -16.80 -1.52
N VAL A 348 4.30 -16.45 -0.57
CA VAL A 348 4.48 -15.08 -0.10
C VAL A 348 5.97 -14.74 -0.02
N THR A 349 6.26 -13.45 0.08
CA THR A 349 7.57 -12.95 0.49
C THR A 349 7.44 -12.23 1.83
N THR A 350 8.50 -12.28 2.65
CA THR A 350 8.51 -11.69 4.00
C THR A 350 9.48 -10.51 4.07
N GLY A 351 9.26 -9.64 5.04
CA GLY A 351 10.21 -8.62 5.44
C GLY A 351 11.18 -9.10 6.51
N ASN A 352 11.99 -8.18 7.01
CA ASN A 352 13.03 -8.39 7.99
C ASN A 352 12.50 -8.75 9.39
N ASN A 353 13.38 -9.20 10.27
CA ASN A 353 13.11 -9.22 11.71
C ASN A 353 13.20 -7.80 12.30
N TYR A 354 12.44 -7.54 13.37
CA TYR A 354 12.51 -6.29 14.14
C TYR A 354 13.41 -6.42 15.36
N SER A 355 13.56 -7.64 15.87
CA SER A 355 14.46 -7.99 16.98
C SER A 355 14.90 -9.46 16.87
N GLY A 356 16.11 -9.75 17.33
CA GLY A 356 16.70 -11.08 17.30
C GLY A 356 16.15 -12.05 18.38
N PRO A 357 16.51 -13.32 18.29
CA PRO A 357 17.51 -13.87 17.36
C PRO A 357 16.97 -13.91 15.93
N ALA A 358 17.91 -13.91 14.97
CA ALA A 358 17.58 -14.01 13.55
C ALA A 358 16.71 -15.24 13.26
N SER A 359 15.69 -15.04 12.41
CA SER A 359 14.82 -16.10 11.89
C SER A 359 15.30 -16.51 10.49
N ASP A 360 15.06 -17.76 10.09
CA ASP A 360 15.29 -18.26 8.74
C ASP A 360 14.12 -17.96 7.77
N ARG A 361 13.10 -17.24 8.23
CA ARG A 361 11.89 -16.88 7.47
C ARG A 361 11.68 -15.37 7.36
N SER A 362 12.62 -14.56 7.81
CA SER A 362 12.71 -13.15 7.42
C SER A 362 13.39 -13.02 6.07
N ASP A 363 13.07 -12.00 5.31
CA ASP A 363 13.65 -11.73 3.98
C ASP A 363 13.64 -12.96 3.08
N ALA A 364 12.51 -13.66 3.05
CA ALA A 364 12.39 -15.00 2.51
C ALA A 364 11.22 -15.15 1.53
N PHE A 365 11.33 -16.14 0.66
CA PHE A 365 10.17 -16.74 0.01
C PHE A 365 9.64 -17.85 0.93
N VAL A 366 8.34 -17.89 1.14
CA VAL A 366 7.68 -18.90 1.98
C VAL A 366 6.51 -19.51 1.22
N ALA A 367 6.46 -20.84 1.20
CA ALA A 367 5.39 -21.62 0.60
C ALA A 367 4.51 -22.24 1.69
N PHE A 368 3.20 -22.04 1.57
CA PHE A 368 2.21 -22.64 2.48
C PHE A 368 1.29 -23.56 1.70
N ASP A 369 0.92 -24.69 2.31
CA ASP A 369 -0.19 -25.50 1.81
C ASP A 369 -1.48 -24.66 1.80
N LEU A 370 -2.15 -24.60 0.66
CA LEU A 370 -3.29 -23.73 0.41
C LEU A 370 -4.48 -24.07 1.31
N ALA A 371 -4.64 -25.33 1.67
CA ALA A 371 -5.78 -25.82 2.43
C ALA A 371 -5.57 -25.70 3.94
N SER A 372 -4.39 -26.08 4.44
CA SER A 372 -4.09 -26.22 5.87
C SER A 372 -3.27 -25.07 6.45
N GLY A 373 -2.61 -24.29 5.60
CA GLY A 373 -1.69 -23.24 6.03
C GLY A 373 -0.36 -23.75 6.58
N LYS A 374 -0.06 -25.06 6.45
CA LYS A 374 1.25 -25.61 6.85
C LYS A 374 2.35 -25.01 5.98
N ILE A 375 3.44 -24.53 6.59
CA ILE A 375 4.64 -24.13 5.86
C ILE A 375 5.27 -25.37 5.24
N LEU A 376 5.43 -25.37 3.93
CA LEU A 376 6.02 -26.46 3.16
C LEU A 376 7.54 -26.27 3.05
N TRP A 377 7.98 -25.07 2.73
CA TRP A 377 9.37 -24.67 2.68
C TRP A 377 9.54 -23.15 2.82
N SER A 378 10.74 -22.71 3.16
CA SER A 378 11.18 -21.31 3.13
C SER A 378 12.57 -21.22 2.51
N ARG A 379 12.85 -20.07 1.85
CA ARG A 379 14.18 -19.72 1.32
C ARG A 379 14.51 -18.28 1.67
N GLN A 380 15.36 -18.12 2.68
CA GLN A 380 15.87 -16.82 3.09
C GLN A 380 16.89 -16.30 2.09
N MET A 381 16.77 -15.02 1.72
CA MET A 381 17.68 -14.36 0.77
C MET A 381 18.66 -13.41 1.47
N THR A 382 18.30 -12.87 2.63
CA THR A 382 19.17 -12.05 3.48
C THR A 382 19.11 -12.59 4.91
N ALA A 383 20.22 -13.07 5.42
CA ALA A 383 20.31 -13.57 6.78
C ALA A 383 20.68 -12.45 7.77
N SER A 384 20.26 -12.61 9.03
CA SER A 384 20.60 -11.70 10.14
C SER A 384 20.20 -10.23 9.94
N ASP A 385 19.11 -10.00 9.22
CA ASP A 385 18.51 -8.68 9.06
C ASP A 385 17.54 -8.41 10.22
N ASP A 386 18.11 -8.11 11.39
CA ASP A 386 17.38 -7.80 12.62
C ASP A 386 17.32 -6.26 12.78
N TRP A 387 16.52 -5.61 11.95
CA TRP A 387 16.46 -4.17 11.85
C TRP A 387 15.14 -3.58 12.37
N ASN A 388 15.23 -2.46 13.07
CA ASN A 388 14.11 -1.57 13.38
C ASN A 388 14.56 -0.10 13.28
N THR A 389 13.62 0.84 13.38
CA THR A 389 13.90 2.26 13.15
C THR A 389 14.96 2.85 14.11
N ALA A 390 15.18 2.29 15.31
CA ALA A 390 16.26 2.73 16.19
C ALA A 390 17.65 2.60 15.52
N CYS A 391 17.84 1.62 14.62
CA CYS A 391 19.11 1.41 13.94
C CYS A 391 19.56 2.58 13.05
N ARG A 392 18.64 3.50 12.71
CA ARG A 392 18.93 4.72 11.93
C ARG A 392 19.13 5.97 12.78
N LEU A 393 18.81 5.89 14.06
CA LEU A 393 18.85 7.06 14.94
C LEU A 393 20.22 7.19 15.61
N THR A 394 20.49 8.36 16.16
CA THR A 394 21.64 8.58 17.04
C THR A 394 21.49 7.74 18.31
N ASP A 395 20.27 7.65 18.85
CA ASP A 395 19.93 6.74 19.92
C ASP A 395 19.53 5.36 19.37
N GLN A 396 20.46 4.42 19.42
CA GLN A 396 20.30 3.05 18.94
C GLN A 396 19.93 2.05 20.06
N THR A 397 19.28 2.52 21.13
CA THR A 397 19.03 1.72 22.34
C THR A 397 18.29 0.41 22.04
N ASN A 398 17.29 0.42 21.17
CA ASN A 398 16.53 -0.77 20.79
C ASN A 398 17.01 -1.43 19.48
N CYS A 399 18.10 -0.93 18.89
CA CYS A 399 18.67 -1.57 17.69
C CYS A 399 19.38 -2.88 18.08
N THR A 400 18.88 -3.99 17.58
CA THR A 400 19.46 -5.32 17.85
C THR A 400 20.73 -5.54 17.02
N ASN A 401 20.72 -5.12 15.76
CA ASN A 401 21.84 -5.27 14.84
C ASN A 401 22.03 -3.99 14.04
N LYS A 402 23.05 -3.19 14.40
CA LYS A 402 23.35 -1.90 13.74
C LYS A 402 23.81 -2.04 12.28
N ASP A 403 24.26 -3.23 11.91
CA ASP A 403 24.75 -3.55 10.56
C ASP A 403 23.66 -4.19 9.69
N ALA A 404 22.44 -4.38 10.23
CA ALA A 404 21.30 -4.91 9.52
C ALA A 404 20.86 -3.94 8.40
N PRO A 405 20.66 -4.43 7.16
CA PRO A 405 20.50 -3.56 6.00
C PRO A 405 19.05 -3.12 5.70
N ASP A 406 18.04 -3.71 6.34
CA ASP A 406 16.61 -3.54 6.02
C ASP A 406 16.30 -3.93 4.55
N PHE A 407 16.58 -5.19 4.20
CA PHE A 407 16.44 -5.70 2.83
C PHE A 407 15.15 -6.49 2.59
N ASP A 408 14.07 -6.03 3.14
CA ASP A 408 12.74 -6.59 2.94
C ASP A 408 12.41 -6.98 1.50
N PHE A 409 11.49 -7.93 1.37
CA PHE A 409 10.67 -8.09 0.17
C PHE A 409 9.38 -7.27 0.28
N ALA A 410 9.34 -6.10 -0.36
CA ALA A 410 8.09 -5.40 -0.63
C ALA A 410 7.39 -5.94 -1.89
N SER A 411 8.17 -6.53 -2.81
CA SER A 411 7.67 -7.14 -4.04
C SER A 411 6.99 -8.47 -3.76
N PRO A 412 5.75 -8.68 -4.21
CA PRO A 412 5.13 -10.01 -4.21
C PRO A 412 5.91 -11.01 -5.08
N PRO A 413 5.85 -12.30 -4.77
CA PRO A 413 6.36 -13.32 -5.65
C PRO A 413 5.47 -13.41 -6.91
N ILE A 414 6.10 -13.49 -8.06
CA ILE A 414 5.45 -13.70 -9.36
C ILE A 414 5.64 -15.17 -9.73
N LEU A 415 4.54 -15.91 -9.92
CA LEU A 415 4.58 -17.28 -10.41
C LEU A 415 4.44 -17.28 -11.93
N VAL A 416 5.43 -17.81 -12.63
CA VAL A 416 5.45 -17.88 -14.10
C VAL A 416 5.78 -19.29 -14.58
N SER A 417 5.28 -19.63 -15.78
CA SER A 417 5.71 -20.78 -16.54
C SER A 417 6.79 -20.33 -17.54
N LEU A 418 7.92 -21.03 -17.56
CA LEU A 418 9.03 -20.74 -18.45
C LEU A 418 8.83 -21.42 -19.81
N PRO A 419 9.43 -20.91 -20.91
CA PRO A 419 9.31 -21.52 -22.24
C PRO A 419 9.74 -22.99 -22.29
N ASN A 420 10.68 -23.41 -21.44
CA ASN A 420 11.15 -24.79 -21.35
C ASN A 420 10.23 -25.73 -20.54
N GLY A 421 9.02 -25.26 -20.15
CA GLY A 421 8.04 -26.03 -19.38
C GLY A 421 8.28 -26.07 -17.87
N ARG A 422 9.41 -25.54 -17.38
CA ARG A 422 9.65 -25.33 -15.92
C ARG A 422 8.83 -24.15 -15.43
N ARG A 423 8.79 -23.99 -14.12
CA ARG A 423 8.14 -22.83 -13.47
C ARG A 423 9.16 -22.05 -12.66
N ALA A 424 8.88 -20.80 -12.41
CA ALA A 424 9.70 -19.96 -11.55
C ALA A 424 8.84 -19.07 -10.65
N LEU A 425 9.34 -18.82 -9.44
CA LEU A 425 8.92 -17.74 -8.55
C LEU A 425 9.95 -16.63 -8.67
N VAL A 426 9.52 -15.44 -9.06
CA VAL A 426 10.42 -14.30 -9.26
C VAL A 426 10.01 -13.14 -8.37
N ALA A 427 10.96 -12.55 -7.64
CA ALA A 427 10.74 -11.31 -6.89
C ALA A 427 12.01 -10.47 -6.80
N GLY A 428 11.83 -9.15 -6.81
CA GLY A 428 12.87 -8.20 -6.47
C GLY A 428 12.90 -7.89 -4.97
N GLN A 429 14.06 -7.49 -4.45
CA GLN A 429 14.29 -7.21 -3.04
C GLN A 429 14.90 -5.82 -2.86
N LYS A 430 14.71 -5.18 -1.70
CA LYS A 430 15.36 -3.92 -1.34
C LYS A 430 16.89 -3.97 -1.43
N SER A 431 17.50 -5.15 -1.38
CA SER A 431 18.94 -5.36 -1.60
C SER A 431 19.44 -4.98 -3.01
N GLY A 432 18.55 -4.69 -3.94
CA GLY A 432 18.87 -4.50 -5.36
C GLY A 432 19.09 -5.81 -6.11
N MET A 433 18.76 -6.94 -5.48
CA MET A 433 18.77 -8.26 -6.10
C MET A 433 17.39 -8.61 -6.66
N VAL A 434 17.38 -9.34 -7.75
CA VAL A 434 16.21 -10.06 -8.27
C VAL A 434 16.51 -11.55 -8.19
N HIS A 435 15.58 -12.30 -7.67
CA HIS A 435 15.72 -13.73 -7.40
C HIS A 435 14.70 -14.51 -8.23
N ALA A 436 15.12 -15.65 -8.78
CA ALA A 436 14.23 -16.63 -9.37
C ALA A 436 14.46 -18.00 -8.72
N LEU A 437 13.39 -18.60 -8.23
CA LEU A 437 13.39 -19.87 -7.50
C LEU A 437 12.51 -20.89 -8.22
N ASP A 438 12.89 -22.16 -8.12
CA ASP A 438 12.11 -23.28 -8.64
C ASP A 438 11.06 -23.72 -7.61
N PRO A 439 9.74 -23.44 -7.84
CA PRO A 439 8.70 -23.82 -6.89
C PRO A 439 8.48 -25.32 -6.79
N ASP A 440 8.94 -26.10 -7.80
CA ASP A 440 8.79 -27.54 -7.86
C ASP A 440 9.95 -28.30 -7.19
N ARG A 441 10.97 -27.55 -6.71
CA ARG A 441 12.16 -28.05 -6.02
C ARG A 441 12.40 -27.29 -4.71
N ASP A 442 11.36 -27.12 -3.89
CA ASP A 442 11.40 -26.46 -2.58
C ASP A 442 12.12 -25.10 -2.59
N GLY A 443 11.85 -24.30 -3.62
CA GLY A 443 12.44 -22.98 -3.77
C GLY A 443 13.95 -22.98 -4.06
N GLN A 444 14.50 -24.02 -4.72
CA GLN A 444 15.88 -24.01 -5.17
C GLN A 444 16.13 -22.80 -6.08
N ILE A 445 17.22 -22.08 -5.83
CA ILE A 445 17.58 -20.90 -6.62
C ILE A 445 17.89 -21.33 -8.07
N ILE A 446 17.19 -20.71 -9.04
CA ILE A 446 17.49 -20.85 -10.47
C ILE A 446 18.57 -19.84 -10.85
N TRP A 447 18.35 -18.57 -10.50
CA TRP A 447 19.31 -17.49 -10.69
C TRP A 447 19.06 -16.34 -9.72
N GLN A 448 20.09 -15.52 -9.53
CA GLN A 448 20.04 -14.27 -8.78
C GLN A 448 20.82 -13.21 -9.58
N GLN A 449 20.25 -12.02 -9.73
CA GLN A 449 20.88 -10.94 -10.49
C GLN A 449 20.75 -9.61 -9.77
N ARG A 450 21.86 -8.90 -9.66
CA ARG A 450 21.89 -7.54 -9.09
C ARG A 450 21.52 -6.51 -10.16
N VAL A 451 20.60 -5.60 -9.83
CA VAL A 451 20.19 -4.46 -10.68
C VAL A 451 20.53 -3.11 -10.03
N GLY A 452 20.75 -3.06 -8.72
CA GLY A 452 21.01 -1.83 -7.99
C GLY A 452 21.89 -2.02 -6.75
N LYS A 453 22.12 -0.92 -6.03
CA LYS A 453 22.92 -0.90 -4.80
C LYS A 453 22.14 -1.45 -3.61
N GLY A 454 20.83 -1.18 -3.60
CA GLY A 454 19.97 -1.49 -2.47
C GLY A 454 19.98 -0.44 -1.37
N GLY A 455 19.20 -0.69 -0.33
CA GLY A 455 19.03 0.15 0.85
C GLY A 455 17.57 0.17 1.32
N ILE A 456 17.31 0.81 2.44
CA ILE A 456 15.99 0.91 3.10
C ILE A 456 14.87 1.36 2.13
N ASN A 457 15.15 2.34 1.28
CA ASN A 457 14.28 2.80 0.19
C ASN A 457 14.92 2.51 -1.18
N GLY A 458 15.91 1.62 -1.22
CA GLY A 458 16.67 1.25 -2.40
C GLY A 458 16.17 -0.03 -3.04
N GLY A 459 16.92 -0.52 -3.99
CA GLY A 459 16.66 -1.77 -4.69
C GLY A 459 15.33 -1.81 -5.42
N VAL A 460 14.70 -2.98 -5.41
CA VAL A 460 13.38 -3.21 -6.03
C VAL A 460 12.32 -3.14 -4.95
N GLN A 461 11.42 -2.17 -5.06
CA GLN A 461 10.44 -1.87 -4.02
C GLN A 461 9.13 -2.66 -4.20
N TRP A 462 8.13 -2.09 -4.85
CA TRP A 462 6.75 -2.56 -4.71
C TRP A 462 6.33 -3.72 -5.62
N GLY A 463 6.98 -3.92 -6.72
CA GLY A 463 6.67 -5.06 -7.57
C GLY A 463 7.09 -4.89 -9.02
N SER A 464 7.46 -6.03 -9.61
CA SER A 464 7.83 -6.18 -11.01
C SER A 464 6.65 -6.65 -11.84
N ALA A 465 6.79 -6.61 -13.18
CA ALA A 465 5.87 -7.26 -14.11
C ALA A 465 6.60 -8.36 -14.87
N ALA A 466 5.88 -9.39 -15.30
CA ALA A 466 6.46 -10.46 -16.10
C ALA A 466 5.54 -10.89 -17.23
N ASP A 467 6.09 -11.01 -18.44
CA ASP A 467 5.45 -11.69 -19.57
C ASP A 467 5.91 -13.16 -19.67
N ALA A 468 5.77 -13.78 -20.81
CA ALA A 468 6.18 -15.17 -21.01
C ALA A 468 7.70 -15.37 -21.08
N SER A 469 8.49 -14.32 -21.28
CA SER A 469 9.93 -14.39 -21.58
C SER A 469 10.79 -13.60 -20.60
N ASN A 470 10.29 -12.46 -20.12
CA ASN A 470 11.06 -11.50 -19.35
C ASN A 470 10.35 -11.06 -18.07
N VAL A 471 11.15 -10.71 -17.07
CA VAL A 471 10.71 -9.91 -15.92
C VAL A 471 11.20 -8.48 -16.09
N TYR A 472 10.32 -7.52 -15.83
CA TYR A 472 10.55 -6.09 -15.96
C TYR A 472 10.61 -5.46 -14.56
N VAL A 473 11.75 -4.87 -14.25
CA VAL A 473 12.12 -4.46 -12.90
C VAL A 473 12.43 -2.97 -12.88
N ALA A 474 11.73 -2.22 -12.06
CA ALA A 474 12.03 -0.82 -11.78
C ALA A 474 12.96 -0.72 -10.56
N LEU A 475 13.99 0.09 -10.67
CA LEU A 475 14.96 0.34 -9.62
C LEU A 475 14.64 1.61 -8.85
N SER A 476 14.55 1.52 -7.56
CA SER A 476 14.45 2.69 -6.68
C SER A 476 15.82 3.31 -6.42
N ASP A 477 16.66 2.66 -5.66
CA ASP A 477 17.94 3.18 -5.15
C ASP A 477 17.83 4.65 -4.69
N LEU A 478 16.69 4.98 -4.04
CA LEU A 478 16.41 6.32 -3.54
C LEU A 478 17.46 6.73 -2.52
N ALA A 479 18.31 7.64 -2.89
CA ALA A 479 19.24 8.30 -1.99
C ALA A 479 18.62 9.55 -1.37
N ARG A 480 19.14 9.95 -0.21
CA ARG A 480 18.69 11.15 0.52
C ARG A 480 19.91 11.87 1.08
N PHE A 481 19.81 13.18 1.18
CA PHE A 481 20.81 14.01 1.86
C PHE A 481 20.17 14.86 2.96
N ALA A 482 20.97 15.26 3.93
CA ALA A 482 20.53 16.12 5.03
C ALA A 482 20.16 17.51 4.54
N VAL A 483 19.03 18.03 5.00
CA VAL A 483 18.67 19.43 4.75
C VAL A 483 19.52 20.30 5.68
N PRO A 484 20.26 21.31 5.16
CA PRO A 484 21.11 22.17 5.99
C PRO A 484 20.35 22.79 7.17
N ASN A 485 20.96 22.77 8.35
CA ASN A 485 20.38 23.31 9.60
C ASN A 485 19.04 22.66 10.03
N SER A 486 18.80 21.42 9.63
CA SER A 486 17.61 20.64 9.97
C SER A 486 17.98 19.18 10.24
N GLN A 487 17.17 18.48 11.01
CA GLN A 487 17.26 17.00 11.12
C GLN A 487 16.52 16.28 9.98
N ALA A 488 15.86 17.02 9.11
CA ALA A 488 15.14 16.47 7.97
C ALA A 488 16.10 16.02 6.86
N THR A 489 15.67 15.05 6.08
CA THR A 489 16.33 14.64 4.85
C THR A 489 15.41 14.85 3.66
N THR A 490 15.98 15.11 2.49
CA THR A 490 15.25 15.19 1.21
C THR A 490 15.79 14.20 0.19
N PRO A 491 14.96 13.69 -0.74
CA PRO A 491 15.45 12.88 -1.84
C PRO A 491 16.55 13.57 -2.66
N ASP A 492 17.50 12.77 -3.14
CA ASP A 492 18.55 13.24 -4.04
C ASP A 492 18.01 13.30 -5.47
N PRO A 493 18.01 14.49 -6.13
CA PRO A 493 17.50 14.65 -7.48
C PRO A 493 18.39 14.02 -8.56
N GLU A 494 19.61 13.60 -8.21
CA GLU A 494 20.59 13.04 -9.14
C GLU A 494 20.80 11.53 -8.97
N ALA A 495 20.19 10.90 -7.95
CA ALA A 495 20.43 9.51 -7.60
C ALA A 495 19.18 8.63 -7.70
N GLY A 496 19.42 7.37 -8.07
CA GLY A 496 18.39 6.33 -8.17
C GLY A 496 17.77 6.22 -9.56
N GLY A 497 16.85 5.28 -9.65
CA GLY A 497 16.08 5.03 -10.89
C GLY A 497 16.74 4.08 -11.87
N GLY A 498 15.97 3.67 -12.85
CA GLY A 498 16.32 2.78 -13.95
C GLY A 498 15.26 1.70 -14.17
N MET A 499 15.13 1.28 -15.42
CA MET A 499 14.23 0.21 -15.83
C MET A 499 15.03 -0.91 -16.47
N PHE A 500 14.74 -2.16 -16.10
CA PHE A 500 15.48 -3.35 -16.56
C PHE A 500 14.51 -4.40 -17.08
N ALA A 501 14.92 -5.07 -18.19
CA ALA A 501 14.32 -6.33 -18.59
C ALA A 501 15.35 -7.45 -18.42
N MET A 502 14.92 -8.54 -17.81
CA MET A 502 15.75 -9.72 -17.60
C MET A 502 15.03 -10.96 -18.09
N ASN A 503 15.76 -11.82 -18.79
CA ASN A 503 15.23 -13.09 -19.27
C ASN A 503 14.86 -13.99 -18.09
N LEU A 504 13.63 -14.52 -18.06
CA LEU A 504 13.09 -15.33 -16.97
C LEU A 504 13.83 -16.66 -16.75
N GLU A 505 14.38 -17.29 -17.80
CA GLU A 505 15.07 -18.57 -17.67
C GLU A 505 16.49 -18.42 -17.11
N THR A 506 17.18 -17.35 -17.50
CA THR A 506 18.63 -17.21 -17.28
C THR A 506 19.02 -16.08 -16.34
N GLY A 507 18.12 -15.15 -16.05
CA GLY A 507 18.41 -13.92 -15.32
C GLY A 507 19.28 -12.91 -16.10
N LYS A 508 19.66 -13.21 -17.33
CA LYS A 508 20.49 -12.31 -18.13
C LYS A 508 19.71 -11.04 -18.48
N ARG A 509 20.39 -9.91 -18.36
CA ARG A 509 19.85 -8.61 -18.78
C ARG A 509 19.61 -8.62 -20.29
N VAL A 510 18.39 -8.27 -20.70
CA VAL A 510 17.99 -8.09 -22.10
C VAL A 510 18.26 -6.65 -22.53
N TRP A 511 17.78 -5.71 -21.72
CA TRP A 511 18.07 -4.28 -21.86
C TRP A 511 17.99 -3.58 -20.48
N ASP A 512 18.57 -2.39 -20.39
CA ASP A 512 18.36 -1.46 -19.30
C ASP A 512 18.26 -0.03 -19.82
N THR A 513 17.41 0.76 -19.18
CA THR A 513 17.19 2.17 -19.51
C THR A 513 17.45 3.01 -18.28
N PRO A 514 18.47 3.88 -18.31
CA PRO A 514 18.74 4.80 -17.21
C PRO A 514 17.58 5.79 -17.06
N PRO A 515 17.33 6.31 -15.84
CA PRO A 515 16.24 7.25 -15.63
C PRO A 515 16.53 8.59 -16.30
N PRO A 516 15.56 9.22 -16.97
CA PRO A 516 15.69 10.61 -17.39
C PRO A 516 15.87 11.54 -16.17
N ARG A 517 16.68 12.58 -16.31
CA ARG A 517 16.90 13.58 -15.26
C ARG A 517 15.84 14.67 -15.33
N ALA A 518 14.69 14.44 -14.68
CA ALA A 518 13.52 15.32 -14.73
C ALA A 518 13.38 16.25 -13.50
N CYS A 519 14.14 16.01 -12.43
CA CYS A 519 13.96 16.74 -11.17
C CYS A 519 14.34 18.23 -11.24
N ARG A 520 15.41 18.57 -11.93
CA ARG A 520 15.90 19.96 -12.05
C ARG A 520 15.92 20.68 -10.68
N THR A 521 15.01 21.64 -10.48
CA THR A 521 14.87 22.46 -9.26
C THR A 521 13.68 22.05 -8.39
N ARG A 522 13.06 20.90 -8.63
CA ARG A 522 11.91 20.45 -7.84
C ARG A 522 12.35 19.94 -6.47
N ASP A 523 11.77 20.49 -5.43
CA ASP A 523 11.93 19.99 -4.08
C ASP A 523 11.35 18.58 -3.94
N ARG A 524 11.97 17.73 -3.08
CA ARG A 524 11.52 16.38 -2.76
C ARG A 524 11.39 15.45 -3.98
N CYS A 525 12.16 15.73 -5.00
CA CYS A 525 12.18 14.99 -6.27
C CYS A 525 13.38 14.04 -6.32
N SER A 526 13.19 12.88 -6.94
CA SER A 526 14.26 11.93 -7.28
C SER A 526 13.85 11.13 -8.51
N PRO A 527 14.77 10.73 -9.38
CA PRO A 527 14.47 9.83 -10.50
C PRO A 527 14.17 8.38 -10.08
N ALA A 528 14.22 8.07 -8.79
CA ALA A 528 13.95 6.72 -8.26
C ALA A 528 12.61 6.16 -8.75
N GLN A 529 12.63 4.96 -9.34
CA GLN A 529 11.45 4.27 -9.84
C GLN A 529 10.99 3.23 -8.82
N SER A 530 10.21 3.70 -7.83
CA SER A 530 9.77 2.86 -6.71
C SER A 530 8.39 2.23 -6.94
N ALA A 531 7.52 2.84 -7.77
CA ALA A 531 6.17 2.34 -8.00
C ALA A 531 6.18 0.95 -8.64
N ALA A 532 5.15 0.16 -8.37
CA ALA A 532 5.00 -1.14 -9.00
C ALA A 532 4.84 -1.01 -10.51
N VAL A 533 5.48 -1.92 -11.23
CA VAL A 533 5.49 -1.97 -12.70
C VAL A 533 4.22 -2.64 -13.22
N SER A 534 3.73 -2.24 -14.38
CA SER A 534 2.60 -2.90 -15.05
C SER A 534 2.88 -3.05 -16.53
N GLY A 535 2.50 -4.19 -17.11
CA GLY A 535 2.75 -4.52 -18.51
C GLY A 535 1.48 -4.82 -19.32
N ILE A 536 1.57 -4.53 -20.60
CA ILE A 536 0.67 -4.99 -21.66
C ILE A 536 1.52 -5.46 -22.86
N PRO A 537 0.99 -6.17 -23.85
CA PRO A 537 1.78 -6.58 -25.00
C PRO A 537 2.55 -5.43 -25.66
N GLY A 538 3.87 -5.53 -25.65
CA GLY A 538 4.78 -4.54 -26.24
C GLY A 538 5.16 -3.35 -25.34
N ILE A 539 4.51 -3.15 -24.19
CA ILE A 539 4.70 -1.97 -23.34
C ILE A 539 4.81 -2.31 -21.86
N ILE A 540 5.68 -1.59 -21.16
CA ILE A 540 5.79 -1.58 -19.70
C ILE A 540 5.59 -0.15 -19.19
N PHE A 541 4.72 0.02 -18.19
CA PHE A 541 4.49 1.28 -17.51
C PHE A 541 5.19 1.30 -16.16
N SER A 542 5.91 2.38 -15.86
CA SER A 542 6.59 2.61 -14.59
C SER A 542 6.44 4.06 -14.13
N GLY A 543 6.06 4.24 -12.87
CA GLY A 543 6.03 5.54 -12.20
C GLY A 543 7.29 5.79 -11.38
N SER A 544 7.61 7.06 -11.13
CA SER A 544 8.81 7.45 -10.40
C SER A 544 8.57 8.59 -9.40
N ILE A 545 9.51 8.78 -8.49
CA ILE A 545 9.43 9.82 -7.45
C ILE A 545 9.54 11.23 -8.07
N ASP A 546 10.09 11.36 -9.29
CA ASP A 546 10.06 12.63 -10.04
C ASP A 546 8.66 13.04 -10.53
N GLY A 547 7.66 12.17 -10.32
CA GLY A 547 6.28 12.39 -10.71
C GLY A 547 5.97 12.06 -12.16
N HIS A 548 6.89 11.45 -12.88
CA HIS A 548 6.67 11.02 -14.24
C HIS A 548 6.12 9.58 -14.30
N LEU A 549 5.13 9.38 -15.15
CA LEU A 549 4.66 8.07 -15.58
C LEU A 549 5.18 7.82 -17.00
N ARG A 550 5.97 6.75 -17.17
CA ARG A 550 6.63 6.42 -18.44
C ARG A 550 6.17 5.08 -18.98
N ALA A 551 6.10 4.99 -20.31
CA ALA A 551 5.88 3.74 -21.02
C ALA A 551 7.15 3.37 -21.80
N TYR A 552 7.61 2.14 -21.58
CA TYR A 552 8.81 1.58 -22.17
C TYR A 552 8.45 0.48 -23.17
N SER A 553 9.11 0.43 -24.32
CA SER A 553 9.03 -0.68 -25.25
C SER A 553 9.61 -1.95 -24.62
N THR A 554 8.89 -3.06 -24.69
CA THR A 554 9.42 -4.36 -24.19
C THR A 554 10.58 -4.89 -25.03
N ALA A 555 10.72 -4.43 -26.27
CA ALA A 555 11.73 -4.91 -27.20
C ALA A 555 13.14 -4.39 -26.86
N ASP A 556 13.25 -3.11 -26.49
CA ASP A 556 14.54 -2.41 -26.37
C ASP A 556 14.65 -1.43 -25.21
N GLY A 557 13.56 -1.28 -24.42
CA GLY A 557 13.52 -0.35 -23.29
C GLY A 557 13.41 1.12 -23.66
N SER A 558 13.21 1.47 -24.94
CA SER A 558 13.02 2.86 -25.35
C SER A 558 11.74 3.45 -24.75
N ILE A 559 11.78 4.72 -24.29
CA ILE A 559 10.63 5.42 -23.77
C ILE A 559 9.78 5.88 -24.95
N VAL A 560 8.56 5.34 -25.05
CA VAL A 560 7.61 5.64 -26.13
C VAL A 560 6.53 6.66 -25.71
N TRP A 561 6.38 6.87 -24.42
CA TRP A 561 5.47 7.87 -23.87
C TRP A 561 5.95 8.29 -22.46
N ASP A 562 5.84 9.56 -22.13
CA ASP A 562 6.25 10.15 -20.85
C ASP A 562 5.31 11.30 -20.51
N VAL A 563 4.73 11.26 -19.31
CA VAL A 563 3.87 12.32 -18.81
C VAL A 563 4.31 12.77 -17.42
N ASP A 564 4.47 14.08 -17.24
CA ASP A 564 4.68 14.72 -15.96
C ASP A 564 3.32 14.89 -15.27
N THR A 565 3.12 14.19 -14.14
CA THR A 565 1.89 14.28 -13.37
C THR A 565 1.91 15.36 -12.29
N VAL A 566 3.07 16.02 -12.04
CA VAL A 566 3.23 17.08 -11.03
C VAL A 566 2.65 18.39 -11.55
N GLN A 567 1.35 18.48 -11.56
CA GLN A 567 0.59 19.65 -11.99
C GLN A 567 -0.74 19.75 -11.25
N THR A 568 -1.39 20.89 -11.36
CA THR A 568 -2.75 21.09 -10.85
C THR A 568 -3.77 20.59 -11.87
N TYR A 569 -4.79 19.89 -11.39
CA TYR A 569 -5.84 19.29 -12.21
C TYR A 569 -7.21 19.89 -11.92
N LYS A 570 -7.99 20.14 -12.97
CA LYS A 570 -9.44 20.30 -12.85
C LYS A 570 -10.04 18.91 -12.65
N THR A 571 -10.56 18.65 -11.47
CA THR A 571 -11.10 17.34 -11.11
C THR A 571 -12.58 17.22 -11.40
N VAL A 572 -13.04 16.01 -11.67
CA VAL A 572 -14.47 15.73 -11.95
C VAL A 572 -15.36 15.85 -10.72
N ASN A 573 -14.78 15.78 -9.52
CA ASN A 573 -15.51 15.91 -8.25
C ASN A 573 -15.38 17.30 -7.61
N GLY A 574 -14.70 18.25 -8.25
CA GLY A 574 -14.56 19.63 -7.76
C GLY A 574 -13.55 19.80 -6.61
N THR A 575 -12.98 18.73 -6.07
CA THR A 575 -11.89 18.80 -5.09
C THR A 575 -10.61 19.30 -5.75
N PRO A 576 -9.91 20.31 -5.21
CA PRO A 576 -8.63 20.76 -5.77
C PRO A 576 -7.66 19.59 -5.92
N GLY A 577 -7.19 19.35 -7.13
CA GLY A 577 -6.32 18.23 -7.48
C GLY A 577 -4.90 18.68 -7.73
N ASN A 578 -3.93 18.04 -7.08
CA ASN A 578 -2.51 18.24 -7.30
C ASN A 578 -1.83 16.88 -7.49
N GLY A 579 -1.09 16.75 -8.57
CA GLY A 579 -0.24 15.59 -8.77
C GLY A 579 1.08 15.70 -8.00
N GLY A 580 1.71 14.58 -7.74
CA GLY A 580 2.96 14.46 -7.01
C GLY A 580 3.78 13.26 -7.46
N SER A 581 4.59 12.72 -6.57
CA SER A 581 5.39 11.52 -6.84
C SER A 581 4.51 10.29 -7.05
N LEU A 582 4.97 9.37 -7.90
CA LEU A 582 4.35 8.05 -8.06
C LEU A 582 5.14 7.01 -7.27
N ASN A 583 4.42 6.30 -6.38
CA ASN A 583 5.01 5.25 -5.55
C ASN A 583 3.93 4.22 -5.14
N VAL A 584 4.33 3.13 -4.52
CA VAL A 584 3.48 2.03 -4.02
C VAL A 584 2.70 1.35 -5.15
N GLY A 585 1.43 1.73 -5.35
CA GLY A 585 0.59 1.19 -6.40
C GLY A 585 1.10 1.58 -7.78
N GLY A 586 1.06 0.62 -8.70
CA GLY A 586 1.38 0.87 -10.10
C GLY A 586 0.13 1.17 -10.91
N PRO A 587 0.30 1.52 -12.19
CA PRO A 587 -0.82 1.69 -13.10
C PRO A 587 -1.67 0.42 -13.24
N ALA A 588 -2.97 0.60 -13.42
CA ALA A 588 -3.89 -0.46 -13.83
C ALA A 588 -4.38 -0.18 -15.25
N VAL A 589 -4.34 -1.18 -16.13
CA VAL A 589 -4.74 -1.05 -17.54
C VAL A 589 -5.88 -2.00 -17.84
N SER A 590 -7.00 -1.47 -18.30
CA SER A 590 -8.17 -2.26 -18.64
C SER A 590 -9.10 -1.52 -19.59
N GLY A 591 -9.58 -2.20 -20.64
CA GLY A 591 -10.59 -1.66 -21.56
C GLY A 591 -10.17 -0.34 -22.24
N GLY A 592 -8.89 -0.20 -22.61
CA GLY A 592 -8.36 1.00 -23.26
C GLY A 592 -8.02 2.17 -22.31
N THR A 593 -8.22 1.97 -21.01
CA THR A 593 -7.95 3.00 -19.99
C THR A 593 -6.78 2.61 -19.10
N LEU A 594 -5.88 3.57 -18.86
CA LEU A 594 -4.78 3.51 -17.92
C LEU A 594 -5.11 4.36 -16.70
N ILE A 595 -5.17 3.75 -15.52
CA ILE A 595 -5.51 4.42 -14.25
C ILE A 595 -4.28 4.43 -13.35
N VAL A 596 -3.94 5.59 -12.79
CA VAL A 596 -2.80 5.74 -11.87
C VAL A 596 -3.06 6.77 -10.80
N ASN A 597 -2.58 6.54 -9.59
CA ASN A 597 -2.50 7.51 -8.51
C ASN A 597 -1.26 8.40 -8.64
N SER A 598 -1.37 9.68 -8.26
CA SER A 598 -0.25 10.62 -8.23
C SER A 598 -0.26 11.45 -6.95
N GLY A 599 0.75 11.21 -6.11
CA GLY A 599 1.00 11.82 -4.82
C GLY A 599 1.61 10.85 -3.80
N TYR A 600 2.80 11.18 -3.25
CA TYR A 600 3.44 10.37 -2.21
C TYR A 600 4.33 11.20 -1.30
N VAL A 601 3.76 11.76 -0.25
CA VAL A 601 4.45 12.72 0.63
C VAL A 601 5.58 12.12 1.47
N GLN A 602 5.56 10.83 1.79
CA GLN A 602 6.54 10.22 2.69
C GLN A 602 7.96 10.22 2.11
N ASN A 603 8.12 9.84 0.85
CA ASN A 603 9.43 9.77 0.19
C ASN A 603 9.56 10.67 -1.04
N GLY A 604 8.59 11.54 -1.31
CA GLY A 604 8.57 12.38 -2.50
C GLY A 604 7.63 13.56 -2.35
N MET A 605 7.06 14.00 -3.47
CA MET A 605 6.16 15.14 -3.57
C MET A 605 4.73 14.77 -3.20
N PRO A 606 4.04 15.60 -2.38
CA PRO A 606 2.63 15.39 -2.05
C PRO A 606 1.75 15.49 -3.30
N GLY A 607 0.61 14.80 -3.25
CA GLY A 607 -0.41 14.86 -4.27
C GLY A 607 -1.63 14.07 -3.85
N ASN A 608 -2.78 14.33 -4.47
CA ASN A 608 -4.05 13.79 -4.05
C ASN A 608 -4.95 13.40 -5.23
N VAL A 609 -4.37 12.95 -6.35
CA VAL A 609 -5.18 12.69 -7.54
C VAL A 609 -5.09 11.25 -8.03
N LEU A 610 -6.24 10.76 -8.52
CA LEU A 610 -6.34 9.60 -9.39
C LEU A 610 -6.53 10.11 -10.82
N LEU A 611 -5.72 9.62 -11.74
CA LEU A 611 -5.68 10.05 -13.13
C LEU A 611 -6.07 8.90 -14.04
N ALA A 612 -6.92 9.17 -15.01
CA ALA A 612 -7.27 8.24 -16.08
C ALA A 612 -6.76 8.79 -17.42
N TYR A 613 -6.08 7.93 -18.16
CA TYR A 613 -5.61 8.20 -19.51
C TYR A 613 -6.25 7.25 -20.50
N SER A 614 -6.59 7.74 -21.67
CA SER A 614 -7.08 6.94 -22.78
C SER A 614 -6.58 7.54 -24.10
N VAL A 615 -6.78 6.82 -25.21
CA VAL A 615 -6.40 7.31 -26.54
C VAL A 615 -7.14 8.61 -26.82
N ASP A 616 -6.39 9.67 -27.11
CA ASP A 616 -6.89 11.05 -27.32
C ASP A 616 -7.71 11.65 -26.17
N GLY A 617 -7.72 11.03 -24.99
CA GLY A 617 -8.49 11.51 -23.84
C GLY A 617 -9.99 11.23 -23.94
N LYS A 618 -10.40 10.25 -24.76
CA LYS A 618 -11.80 9.91 -25.03
C LYS A 618 -12.29 8.68 -24.27
#